data_28be8db12f4ef8a40e142eb970b8721b
#
_entry.id   28be8db12f4ef8a40e142eb970b8721b
#
_cell.length_a   1.000
_cell.length_b   1.000
_cell.length_c   1.000
_cell.angle_alpha   90.00
_cell.angle_beta   90.00
_cell.angle_gamma   90.00
#
_symmetry.space_group_name_H-M   'P 1'
#
loop_
_entity.id
_entity.type
_entity.pdbx_description
1 polymer ?
#
loop_
_entity_poly.entity_id
_entity_poly.type
_entity_poly.pdbx_seq_one_letter_code
_entity_poly.pdbx_strand_id
1 'polypeptide(L)'
;MIFIFSRYDDPSTNHVVDWLKHLDEEVVRINTSIDVKNVFNTFGGFTLSRSNQTFSLDLVKSVWFRRPPVPVYKSIFKEKRASYETNRYFYSENNAVVDLLYFILQDKKWLNDNKTSCPRKIDQLVIAKM
;
A
#
# COMPACT_ATOMS: atom_id res chain seq x y z
N MET A 1 2.30 12.15 -9.85
CA MET A 1 2.39 11.47 -8.52
C MET A 1 2.67 9.99 -8.73
N ILE A 2 3.58 9.44 -7.94
CA ILE A 2 3.95 8.00 -7.92
C ILE A 2 3.48 7.41 -6.59
N PHE A 3 2.81 6.27 -6.65
CA PHE A 3 2.27 5.61 -5.47
C PHE A 3 3.11 4.37 -5.12
N ILE A 4 3.55 4.22 -3.87
CA ILE A 4 4.46 3.15 -3.45
C ILE A 4 3.86 2.38 -2.29
N PHE A 5 3.65 1.08 -2.46
CA PHE A 5 3.38 0.16 -1.36
C PHE A 5 4.69 -0.44 -0.85
N SER A 6 5.01 -0.24 0.42
CA SER A 6 6.26 -0.68 1.03
C SER A 6 6.11 -0.91 2.53
N ARG A 7 7.24 -0.96 3.24
CA ARG A 7 7.32 -1.05 4.71
C ARG A 7 8.33 -0.05 5.24
N TYR A 8 8.20 0.33 6.50
CA TYR A 8 9.15 1.26 7.15
C TYR A 8 10.58 0.74 7.15
N ASP A 9 10.75 -0.58 7.28
CA ASP A 9 12.02 -1.28 7.36
C ASP A 9 12.63 -1.64 6.00
N ASP A 10 12.21 -0.96 4.93
CA ASP A 10 12.78 -1.17 3.58
C ASP A 10 13.69 -0.01 3.17
N PRO A 11 15.02 -0.10 3.42
CA PRO A 11 15.97 0.95 3.10
C PRO A 11 16.08 1.19 1.59
N SER A 12 15.90 0.15 0.77
CA SER A 12 15.91 0.29 -0.69
C SER A 12 14.83 1.22 -1.17
N THR A 13 13.64 1.17 -0.55
CA THR A 13 12.55 2.08 -0.87
C THR A 13 12.90 3.53 -0.47
N ASN A 14 13.61 3.73 0.64
CA ASN A 14 14.02 5.07 1.07
C ASN A 14 14.90 5.72 -0.01
N HIS A 15 15.91 5.01 -0.50
CA HIS A 15 16.78 5.51 -1.57
C HIS A 15 16.01 5.87 -2.84
N VAL A 16 15.04 5.02 -3.24
CA VAL A 16 14.20 5.32 -4.42
C VAL A 16 13.33 6.54 -4.20
N VAL A 17 12.72 6.70 -3.01
CA VAL A 17 11.91 7.87 -2.66
C VAL A 17 12.75 9.15 -2.69
N ASP A 18 13.96 9.12 -2.16
CA ASP A 18 14.86 10.26 -2.17
C ASP A 18 15.28 10.63 -3.60
N TRP A 19 15.54 9.64 -4.44
CA TRP A 19 15.81 9.82 -5.87
C TRP A 19 14.63 10.47 -6.60
N LEU A 20 13.41 9.97 -6.39
CA LEU A 20 12.21 10.50 -7.02
C LEU A 20 11.94 11.94 -6.60
N LYS A 21 12.16 12.29 -5.33
CA LYS A 21 12.08 13.67 -4.85
C LYS A 21 13.13 14.57 -5.48
N HIS A 22 14.35 14.06 -5.71
CA HIS A 22 15.39 14.81 -6.40
C HIS A 22 15.04 15.08 -7.87
N LEU A 23 14.18 14.27 -8.46
CA LEU A 23 13.63 14.45 -9.80
C LEU A 23 12.32 15.27 -9.82
N ASP A 24 11.99 15.94 -8.71
CA ASP A 24 10.76 16.72 -8.52
C ASP A 24 9.47 15.91 -8.72
N GLU A 25 9.53 14.58 -8.52
CA GLU A 25 8.35 13.74 -8.59
C GLU A 25 7.62 13.67 -7.24
N GLU A 26 6.31 13.90 -7.28
CA GLU A 26 5.45 13.73 -6.12
C GLU A 26 5.28 12.25 -5.80
N VAL A 27 5.60 11.86 -4.57
CA VAL A 27 5.57 10.46 -4.10
C VAL A 27 4.67 10.30 -2.89
N VAL A 28 3.75 9.34 -2.96
CA VAL A 28 2.95 8.89 -1.83
C VAL A 28 3.34 7.46 -1.50
N ARG A 29 3.88 7.25 -0.29
CA ARG A 29 4.31 5.93 0.19
C ARG A 29 3.40 5.43 1.29
N ILE A 30 2.85 4.24 1.12
CA ILE A 30 2.01 3.53 2.10
C ILE A 30 2.82 2.38 2.69
N ASN A 31 3.14 2.46 3.98
CA ASN A 31 3.92 1.45 4.69
C ASN A 31 3.04 0.55 5.57
N THR A 32 1.93 1.10 6.05
CA THR A 32 1.02 0.42 6.97
C THR A 32 -0.43 0.76 6.63
N SER A 33 -1.35 -0.01 7.16
CA SER A 33 -2.77 0.27 7.03
C SER A 33 -3.21 1.59 7.69
N ILE A 34 -2.46 2.07 8.69
CA ILE A 34 -2.73 3.36 9.35
C ILE A 34 -2.43 4.54 8.42
N ASP A 35 -1.52 4.37 7.47
CA ASP A 35 -1.21 5.40 6.48
C ASP A 35 -2.43 5.71 5.59
N VAL A 36 -3.38 4.76 5.51
CA VAL A 36 -4.64 4.92 4.78
C VAL A 36 -5.76 5.10 5.78
N LYS A 37 -6.03 6.35 6.14
CA LYS A 37 -7.14 6.63 7.07
C LYS A 37 -8.49 6.52 6.41
N ASN A 38 -8.62 7.09 5.22
CA ASN A 38 -9.88 7.12 4.50
C ASN A 38 -9.65 7.17 2.99
N VAL A 39 -10.45 6.41 2.28
CA VAL A 39 -10.61 6.52 0.83
C VAL A 39 -12.03 7.01 0.58
N PHE A 40 -12.17 8.15 -0.06
CA PHE A 40 -13.47 8.75 -0.34
C PHE A 40 -13.73 8.78 -1.84
N ASN A 41 -14.96 8.48 -2.21
CA ASN A 41 -15.48 8.83 -3.52
C ASN A 41 -16.06 10.25 -3.41
N THR A 42 -15.51 11.17 -4.16
CA THR A 42 -15.99 12.54 -4.30
C THR A 42 -16.50 12.77 -5.71
N PHE A 43 -17.22 13.87 -5.95
CA PHE A 43 -17.68 14.24 -7.30
C PHE A 43 -16.54 14.41 -8.33
N GLY A 44 -15.29 14.48 -7.87
CA GLY A 44 -14.09 14.62 -8.71
C GLY A 44 -13.21 13.37 -8.76
N GLY A 45 -13.70 12.21 -8.26
CA GLY A 45 -12.93 10.97 -8.26
C GLY A 45 -12.60 10.45 -6.85
N PHE A 46 -11.66 9.53 -6.76
CA PHE A 46 -11.24 8.95 -5.49
C PHE A 46 -10.13 9.75 -4.82
N THR A 47 -10.26 10.01 -3.54
CA THR A 47 -9.24 10.67 -2.73
C THR A 47 -8.77 9.81 -1.58
N LEU A 48 -7.49 9.89 -1.27
CA LEU A 48 -6.86 9.25 -0.12
C LEU A 48 -6.50 10.31 0.93
N SER A 49 -6.97 10.12 2.16
CA SER A 49 -6.57 10.97 3.29
C SER A 49 -5.46 10.28 4.10
N ARG A 50 -4.34 10.97 4.26
CA ARG A 50 -3.20 10.54 5.07
C ARG A 50 -2.75 11.68 5.97
N SER A 51 -2.76 11.44 7.30
CA SER A 51 -2.47 12.48 8.28
C SER A 51 -3.33 13.73 8.04
N ASN A 52 -2.77 14.85 7.67
CA ASN A 52 -3.51 16.09 7.36
C ASN A 52 -3.47 16.44 5.86
N GLN A 53 -3.11 15.49 5.02
CA GLN A 53 -3.01 15.67 3.57
C GLN A 53 -4.04 14.79 2.87
N THR A 54 -4.59 15.30 1.78
CA THR A 54 -5.51 14.59 0.90
C THR A 54 -4.90 14.52 -0.49
N PHE A 55 -4.86 13.32 -1.06
CA PHE A 55 -4.30 13.07 -2.39
C PHE A 55 -5.41 12.56 -3.31
N SER A 56 -5.51 13.12 -4.52
CA SER A 56 -6.37 12.56 -5.55
C SER A 56 -5.72 11.33 -6.17
N LEU A 57 -6.40 10.20 -6.13
CA LEU A 57 -5.91 8.96 -6.73
C LEU A 57 -5.92 9.01 -8.27
N ASP A 58 -6.71 9.91 -8.85
CA ASP A 58 -6.74 10.11 -10.31
C ASP A 58 -5.42 10.65 -10.83
N LEU A 59 -4.68 11.43 -10.01
CA LEU A 59 -3.36 11.98 -10.35
C LEU A 59 -2.23 10.96 -10.27
N VAL A 60 -2.52 9.73 -9.84
CA VAL A 60 -1.51 8.66 -9.82
C VAL A 60 -1.17 8.26 -11.25
N LYS A 61 0.08 8.41 -11.64
CA LYS A 61 0.61 8.01 -12.94
C LYS A 61 1.08 6.56 -12.94
N SER A 62 1.72 6.15 -11.83
CA SER A 62 2.27 4.81 -11.69
C SER A 62 2.26 4.35 -10.25
N VAL A 63 2.24 3.02 -10.08
CA VAL A 63 2.22 2.35 -8.78
C VAL A 63 3.41 1.40 -8.70
N TRP A 64 4.17 1.49 -7.61
CA TRP A 64 5.21 0.51 -7.31
C TRP A 64 4.79 -0.34 -6.11
N PHE A 65 4.52 -1.62 -6.39
CA PHE A 65 4.26 -2.61 -5.35
C PHE A 65 5.55 -3.29 -4.93
N ARG A 66 6.18 -2.75 -3.90
CA ARG A 66 7.43 -3.31 -3.38
C ARG A 66 7.17 -4.38 -2.33
N ARG A 67 6.28 -4.09 -1.38
CA ARG A 67 5.84 -5.01 -0.32
C ARG A 67 4.41 -4.65 0.12
N PRO A 68 3.61 -5.63 0.57
CA PRO A 68 2.30 -5.32 1.12
C PRO A 68 2.45 -4.46 2.39
N PRO A 69 1.58 -3.47 2.59
CA PRO A 69 1.54 -2.69 3.82
C PRO A 69 1.37 -3.60 5.04
N VAL A 70 2.04 -3.27 6.13
CA VAL A 70 1.89 -4.01 7.38
C VAL A 70 0.59 -3.59 8.06
N PRO A 71 -0.33 -4.50 8.36
CA PRO A 71 -1.50 -4.17 9.17
C PRO A 71 -1.05 -3.79 10.58
N VAL A 72 -1.47 -2.62 11.03
CA VAL A 72 -1.18 -2.13 12.39
C VAL A 72 -2.48 -1.92 13.12
N TYR A 73 -2.63 -2.65 14.20
CA TYR A 73 -3.72 -2.50 15.13
C TYR A 73 -3.24 -2.77 16.56
N LYS A 74 -3.83 -2.10 17.51
CA LYS A 74 -3.62 -2.35 18.93
C LYS A 74 -4.96 -2.60 19.58
N SER A 75 -5.14 -3.78 20.14
CA SER A 75 -6.30 -4.04 20.97
C SER A 75 -6.22 -3.23 22.24
N ILE A 76 -7.32 -2.60 22.60
CA ILE A 76 -7.51 -1.89 23.88
C ILE A 76 -8.02 -2.83 24.97
N PHE A 77 -8.42 -4.05 24.61
CA PHE A 77 -8.98 -5.02 25.54
C PHE A 77 -7.90 -5.83 26.24
N LYS A 78 -8.03 -5.98 27.55
CA LYS A 78 -7.15 -6.83 28.37
C LYS A 78 -7.48 -8.32 28.24
N GLU A 79 -8.74 -8.63 27.96
CA GLU A 79 -9.21 -10.00 27.78
C GLU A 79 -8.71 -10.58 26.45
N LYS A 80 -8.05 -11.74 26.50
CA LYS A 80 -7.43 -12.37 25.32
C LYS A 80 -8.42 -12.66 24.20
N ARG A 81 -9.63 -13.15 24.54
CA ARG A 81 -10.65 -13.48 23.54
C ARG A 81 -11.18 -12.25 22.84
N ALA A 82 -11.58 -11.21 23.59
CA ALA A 82 -12.05 -9.95 23.03
C ALA A 82 -10.95 -9.27 22.21
N SER A 83 -9.70 -9.35 22.66
CA SER A 83 -8.55 -8.87 21.92
C SER A 83 -8.36 -9.59 20.59
N TYR A 84 -8.50 -10.91 20.56
CA TYR A 84 -8.38 -11.70 19.33
C TYR A 84 -9.47 -11.38 18.32
N GLU A 85 -10.74 -11.34 18.74
CA GLU A 85 -11.87 -11.04 17.88
C GLU A 85 -11.78 -9.61 17.29
N THR A 86 -11.42 -8.64 18.14
CA THR A 86 -11.22 -7.26 17.74
C THR A 86 -10.07 -7.13 16.74
N ASN A 87 -8.96 -7.80 16.98
CA ASN A 87 -7.82 -7.78 16.07
C ASN A 87 -8.17 -8.42 14.72
N ARG A 88 -8.93 -9.51 14.72
CA ARG A 88 -9.41 -10.16 13.48
C ARG A 88 -10.31 -9.23 12.67
N TYR A 89 -11.22 -8.52 13.35
CA TYR A 89 -12.08 -7.53 12.71
C TYR A 89 -11.26 -6.41 12.07
N PHE A 90 -10.38 -5.77 12.81
CA PHE A 90 -9.51 -4.71 12.27
C PHE A 90 -8.62 -5.19 11.14
N TYR A 91 -8.12 -6.42 11.21
CA TYR A 91 -7.34 -7.01 10.13
C TYR A 91 -8.17 -7.11 8.84
N SER A 92 -9.42 -7.58 8.95
CA SER A 92 -10.34 -7.69 7.81
C SER A 92 -10.65 -6.31 7.21
N GLU A 93 -10.99 -5.33 8.03
CA GLU A 93 -11.29 -3.96 7.58
C GLU A 93 -10.08 -3.31 6.90
N ASN A 94 -8.89 -3.44 7.49
CA ASN A 94 -7.68 -2.89 6.90
C ASN A 94 -7.34 -3.52 5.56
N ASN A 95 -7.52 -4.83 5.41
CA ASN A 95 -7.33 -5.50 4.12
C ASN A 95 -8.35 -5.02 3.09
N ALA A 96 -9.61 -4.85 3.47
CA ALA A 96 -10.64 -4.34 2.56
C ALA A 96 -10.29 -2.94 2.00
N VAL A 97 -9.72 -2.06 2.83
CA VAL A 97 -9.27 -0.74 2.38
C VAL A 97 -8.09 -0.83 1.42
N VAL A 98 -7.14 -1.71 1.70
CA VAL A 98 -5.98 -1.94 0.81
C VAL A 98 -6.44 -2.56 -0.50
N ASP A 99 -7.36 -3.53 -0.47
CA ASP A 99 -7.94 -4.15 -1.67
C ASP A 99 -8.71 -3.13 -2.51
N LEU A 100 -9.44 -2.22 -1.87
CA LEU A 100 -10.11 -1.11 -2.54
C LEU A 100 -9.09 -0.21 -3.27
N LEU A 101 -7.96 0.12 -2.65
CA LEU A 101 -6.89 0.88 -3.31
C LEU A 101 -6.34 0.14 -4.52
N TYR A 102 -6.10 -1.17 -4.41
CA TYR A 102 -5.66 -1.97 -5.55
C TYR A 102 -6.68 -1.95 -6.69
N PHE A 103 -7.96 -2.04 -6.36
CA PHE A 103 -9.04 -1.97 -7.35
C PHE A 103 -9.09 -0.60 -8.04
N ILE A 104 -9.02 0.51 -7.27
CA ILE A 104 -9.04 1.87 -7.84
C ILE A 104 -7.83 2.12 -8.74
N LEU A 105 -6.67 1.59 -8.37
CA LEU A 105 -5.41 1.83 -9.08
C LEU A 105 -5.13 0.78 -10.17
N GLN A 106 -6.04 -0.18 -10.42
CA GLN A 106 -5.78 -1.31 -11.33
C GLN A 106 -5.42 -0.91 -12.76
N ASP A 107 -5.96 0.21 -13.25
CA ASP A 107 -5.72 0.70 -14.61
C ASP A 107 -4.46 1.57 -14.73
N LYS A 108 -3.75 1.80 -13.61
CA LYS A 108 -2.50 2.56 -13.62
C LYS A 108 -1.33 1.68 -14.05
N LYS A 109 -0.22 2.29 -14.40
CA LYS A 109 1.00 1.56 -14.73
C LYS A 109 1.64 0.99 -13.47
N TRP A 110 1.69 -0.33 -13.35
CA TRP A 110 2.26 -1.02 -12.21
C TRP A 110 3.69 -1.49 -12.47
N LEU A 111 4.55 -1.28 -11.49
CA LEU A 111 5.83 -1.95 -11.35
C LEU A 111 5.70 -2.98 -10.22
N ASN A 112 5.88 -4.26 -10.55
CA ASN A 112 5.60 -5.39 -9.65
C ASN A 112 4.13 -5.40 -9.21
N ASP A 113 3.25 -5.87 -10.06
CA ASP A 113 1.82 -5.98 -9.75
C ASP A 113 1.58 -6.87 -8.51
N ASN A 114 0.62 -6.49 -7.68
CA ASN A 114 0.20 -7.27 -6.53
C ASN A 114 -0.47 -8.61 -6.91
N LYS A 115 -1.05 -8.69 -8.12
CA LYS A 115 -1.70 -9.91 -8.66
C LYS A 115 -0.68 -10.92 -9.16
N THR A 116 0.41 -10.45 -9.72
CA THR A 116 1.58 -11.29 -9.97
C THR A 116 2.34 -11.42 -8.65
N SER A 117 1.77 -12.21 -7.72
CA SER A 117 2.49 -12.61 -6.51
C SER A 117 3.94 -12.86 -6.91
N CYS A 118 4.89 -12.26 -6.21
CA CYS A 118 6.31 -12.49 -6.43
C CYS A 118 6.51 -13.94 -6.81
N PRO A 119 6.99 -14.25 -8.01
CA PRO A 119 7.21 -15.63 -8.41
C PRO A 119 8.02 -16.26 -7.28
N ARG A 120 7.59 -17.42 -6.80
CA ARG A 120 8.31 -18.12 -5.75
C ARG A 120 9.77 -18.17 -6.15
N LYS A 121 10.69 -18.22 -5.20
CA LYS A 121 12.14 -18.30 -5.54
C LYS A 121 12.44 -19.36 -6.62
N ILE A 122 11.67 -20.45 -6.61
CA ILE A 122 11.71 -21.51 -7.62
C ILE A 122 11.32 -21.00 -9.00
N ASP A 123 10.24 -20.21 -9.11
CA ASP A 123 9.76 -19.67 -10.39
C ASP A 123 10.77 -18.64 -10.95
N GLN A 124 11.40 -17.86 -10.06
CA GLN A 124 12.48 -16.93 -10.43
C GLN A 124 13.70 -17.68 -10.99
N LEU A 125 14.05 -18.83 -10.39
CA LEU A 125 15.16 -19.66 -10.88
C LEU A 125 14.84 -20.29 -12.24
N VAL A 126 13.60 -20.68 -12.48
CA VAL A 126 13.16 -21.22 -13.78
C VAL A 126 13.23 -20.13 -14.85
N ILE A 127 12.72 -18.92 -14.55
CA ILE A 127 12.77 -17.78 -15.49
C ILE A 127 14.21 -17.37 -15.79
N ALA A 128 15.09 -17.37 -14.78
CA ALA A 128 16.49 -17.02 -14.97
C ALA A 128 17.30 -18.05 -15.81
N LYS A 129 16.74 -19.27 -16.00
CA LYS A 129 17.37 -20.33 -16.79
C LYS A 129 16.89 -20.35 -18.25
N MET A 130 15.85 -19.60 -18.57
CA MET A 130 15.37 -19.38 -19.93
C MET A 130 16.13 -18.27 -20.62
#